data_ecd95cc3427d75acb0d7a343b3c3e542
#
_entry.id   ecd95cc3427d75acb0d7a343b3c3e542
#
_cell.length_a   1.000
_cell.length_b   1.000
_cell.length_c   1.000
_cell.angle_alpha   90.00
_cell.angle_beta   90.00
_cell.angle_gamma   90.00
#
_symmetry.space_group_name_H-M   'P 1'
#
loop_
_entity.id
_entity.type
_entity.pdbx_description
1 polymer ?
#
loop_
_entity_poly.entity_id
_entity_poly.type
_entity_poly.pdbx_seq_one_letter_code
_entity_poly.pdbx_strand_id
1 'polypeptide(L)'
;DDTSEIQLHGGIIVLNEVLSMILKLGARLAENGEFSKRAFVNGKIDLTQAEAICDLISAKSKRAAQIAVNQLEGFLSNEINHIYNLFLEITANLETTIDFVEDELPDDVFTGIQKKFFECEDKLINLIKTWDEGKILREGLTISIIGKPNAGKSTLFNKLLGFDRAIVSPGVDLRFDSM
;
A
#
# COMPACT_ATOMS: atom_id res chain seq x y z
N ASP A 1 -20.89 -5.29 11.26
CA ASP A 1 -21.11 -6.60 11.88
C ASP A 1 -20.75 -6.55 13.35
N ASP A 2 -21.47 -7.33 14.17
CA ASP A 2 -21.14 -7.50 15.57
C ASP A 2 -19.87 -8.34 15.67
N THR A 3 -18.94 -7.91 16.52
CA THR A 3 -17.64 -8.55 16.69
C THR A 3 -17.46 -8.92 18.17
N SER A 4 -16.96 -10.12 18.44
CA SER A 4 -16.60 -10.57 19.77
C SER A 4 -15.14 -10.98 19.80
N GLU A 5 -14.44 -10.64 20.87
CA GLU A 5 -13.03 -10.96 21.08
C GLU A 5 -12.89 -11.77 22.38
N ILE A 6 -12.13 -12.86 22.31
CA ILE A 6 -11.81 -13.70 23.47
C ILE A 6 -10.30 -13.58 23.72
N GLN A 7 -9.94 -12.94 24.81
CA GLN A 7 -8.54 -12.78 25.21
C GLN A 7 -8.12 -13.95 26.11
N LEU A 8 -6.98 -14.55 25.78
CA LEU A 8 -6.44 -15.74 26.45
C LEU A 8 -4.98 -15.53 26.82
N HIS A 9 -4.50 -16.36 27.77
CA HIS A 9 -3.08 -16.45 28.03
C HIS A 9 -2.33 -17.04 26.81
N GLY A 10 -1.14 -16.54 26.49
CA GLY A 10 -0.38 -16.80 25.25
C GLY A 10 0.17 -18.23 25.05
N GLY A 11 -0.45 -19.24 25.63
CA GLY A 11 -0.09 -20.65 25.40
C GLY A 11 -0.78 -21.22 24.17
N ILE A 12 0.00 -21.76 23.20
CA ILE A 12 -0.54 -22.30 21.95
C ILE A 12 -1.56 -23.43 22.17
N ILE A 13 -1.39 -24.23 23.22
CA ILE A 13 -2.32 -25.33 23.58
C ILE A 13 -3.68 -24.75 24.00
N VAL A 14 -3.68 -23.74 24.87
CA VAL A 14 -4.91 -23.09 25.35
C VAL A 14 -5.65 -22.40 24.21
N LEU A 15 -4.92 -21.72 23.31
CA LEU A 15 -5.50 -21.11 22.11
C LEU A 15 -6.20 -22.14 21.21
N ASN A 16 -5.54 -23.27 20.94
CA ASN A 16 -6.10 -24.34 20.10
C ASN A 16 -7.30 -25.03 20.74
N GLU A 17 -7.28 -25.26 22.04
CA GLU A 17 -8.43 -25.83 22.76
C GLU A 17 -9.65 -24.92 22.71
N VAL A 18 -9.48 -23.63 23.01
CA VAL A 18 -10.58 -22.67 22.96
C VAL A 18 -11.11 -22.50 21.53
N LEU A 19 -10.22 -22.43 20.51
CA LEU A 19 -10.63 -22.40 19.12
C LEU A 19 -11.45 -23.64 18.75
N SER A 20 -11.00 -24.84 19.16
CA SER A 20 -11.72 -26.10 18.93
C SER A 20 -13.10 -26.11 19.58
N MET A 21 -13.24 -25.54 20.76
CA MET A 21 -14.54 -25.41 21.44
C MET A 21 -15.47 -24.48 20.66
N ILE A 22 -14.98 -23.34 20.19
CA ILE A 22 -15.75 -22.37 19.41
C ILE A 22 -16.23 -23.00 18.09
N LEU A 23 -15.37 -23.74 17.41
CA LEU A 23 -15.72 -24.45 16.17
C LEU A 23 -16.81 -25.52 16.43
N LYS A 24 -16.76 -26.26 17.54
CA LYS A 24 -17.82 -27.22 17.94
C LYS A 24 -19.16 -26.55 18.25
N LEU A 25 -19.16 -25.29 18.64
CA LEU A 25 -20.37 -24.50 18.87
C LEU A 25 -21.00 -23.94 17.60
N GLY A 26 -20.41 -24.24 16.40
CA GLY A 26 -20.96 -23.86 15.09
C GLY A 26 -20.29 -22.69 14.41
N ALA A 27 -19.23 -22.15 14.99
CA ALA A 27 -18.38 -21.20 14.27
C ALA A 27 -17.58 -21.91 13.18
N ARG A 28 -17.11 -21.17 12.19
CA ARG A 28 -16.17 -21.65 11.17
C ARG A 28 -14.90 -20.82 11.18
N LEU A 29 -13.83 -21.36 10.64
CA LEU A 29 -12.63 -20.58 10.35
C LEU A 29 -12.92 -19.54 9.27
N ALA A 30 -12.37 -18.36 9.44
CA ALA A 30 -12.42 -17.33 8.41
C ALA A 30 -11.52 -17.71 7.23
N GLU A 31 -11.93 -17.32 6.02
CA GLU A 31 -11.10 -17.42 4.84
C GLU A 31 -9.98 -16.36 4.88
N ASN A 32 -8.96 -16.56 4.06
CA ASN A 32 -7.87 -15.60 3.96
C ASN A 32 -8.41 -14.21 3.54
N GLY A 33 -8.13 -13.20 4.34
CA GLY A 33 -8.58 -11.82 4.09
C GLY A 33 -10.06 -11.55 4.38
N GLU A 34 -10.82 -12.51 4.93
CA GLU A 34 -12.25 -12.34 5.18
C GLU A 34 -12.56 -11.17 6.12
N PHE A 35 -11.76 -10.96 7.16
CA PHE A 35 -11.95 -9.83 8.09
C PHE A 35 -11.77 -8.49 7.36
N SER A 36 -10.72 -8.32 6.57
CA SER A 36 -10.47 -7.10 5.80
C SER A 36 -11.54 -6.87 4.74
N LYS A 37 -11.97 -7.94 4.04
CA LYS A 37 -13.07 -7.88 3.07
C LYS A 37 -14.37 -7.41 3.70
N ARG A 38 -14.73 -7.96 4.86
CA ARG A 38 -15.94 -7.56 5.60
C ARG A 38 -15.83 -6.14 6.13
N ALA A 39 -14.67 -5.74 6.62
CA ALA A 39 -14.42 -4.36 7.05
C ALA A 39 -14.61 -3.37 5.89
N PHE A 40 -14.09 -3.68 4.70
CA PHE A 40 -14.28 -2.88 3.49
C PHE A 40 -15.77 -2.82 3.08
N VAL A 41 -16.46 -3.96 2.97
CA VAL A 41 -17.88 -4.01 2.57
C VAL A 41 -18.77 -3.23 3.57
N ASN A 42 -18.41 -3.23 4.84
CA ASN A 42 -19.13 -2.49 5.89
C ASN A 42 -18.64 -1.02 6.03
N GLY A 43 -17.81 -0.52 5.14
CA GLY A 43 -17.33 0.87 5.13
C GLY A 43 -16.47 1.26 6.34
N LYS A 44 -15.82 0.28 7.01
CA LYS A 44 -14.91 0.54 8.13
C LYS A 44 -13.51 0.92 7.68
N ILE A 45 -13.09 0.41 6.53
CA ILE A 45 -11.86 0.74 5.83
C ILE A 45 -12.19 0.90 4.35
N ASP A 46 -11.38 1.66 3.64
CA ASP A 46 -11.47 1.76 2.18
C ASP A 46 -10.61 0.69 1.46
N LEU A 47 -10.64 0.70 0.13
CA LEU A 47 -9.91 -0.29 -0.67
C LEU A 47 -8.40 -0.15 -0.50
N THR A 48 -7.88 1.08 -0.44
CA THR A 48 -6.44 1.32 -0.29
C THR A 48 -5.93 0.87 1.07
N GLN A 49 -6.74 1.03 2.13
CA GLN A 49 -6.46 0.52 3.46
C GLN A 49 -6.53 -1.01 3.52
N ALA A 50 -7.49 -1.63 2.81
CA ALA A 50 -7.57 -3.09 2.72
C ALA A 50 -6.35 -3.69 2.01
N GLU A 51 -5.86 -3.06 0.93
CA GLU A 51 -4.61 -3.45 0.27
C GLU A 51 -3.39 -3.26 1.18
N ALA A 52 -3.34 -2.16 1.94
CA ALA A 52 -2.27 -1.87 2.88
C ALA A 52 -2.11 -2.95 3.96
N ILE A 53 -3.20 -3.60 4.39
CA ILE A 53 -3.13 -4.74 5.32
C ILE A 53 -2.36 -5.90 4.68
N CYS A 54 -2.63 -6.22 3.42
CA CYS A 54 -1.93 -7.27 2.69
C CYS A 54 -0.44 -6.92 2.51
N ASP A 55 -0.15 -5.67 2.16
CA ASP A 55 1.22 -5.17 1.99
C ASP A 55 2.01 -5.22 3.30
N LEU A 56 1.38 -4.86 4.42
CA LEU A 56 1.99 -4.91 5.74
C LEU A 56 2.37 -6.35 6.15
N ILE A 57 1.46 -7.31 5.89
CA ILE A 57 1.69 -8.74 6.18
C ILE A 57 2.81 -9.31 5.31
N SER A 58 2.89 -8.88 4.04
CA SER A 58 3.88 -9.37 3.07
C SER A 58 5.18 -8.57 3.05
N ALA A 59 5.30 -7.52 3.87
CA ALA A 59 6.44 -6.61 3.88
C ALA A 59 7.75 -7.33 4.19
N LYS A 60 8.74 -7.21 3.29
CA LYS A 60 10.06 -7.83 3.43
C LYS A 60 11.11 -6.90 4.05
N SER A 61 10.77 -5.65 4.33
CA SER A 61 11.66 -4.66 4.92
C SER A 61 10.90 -3.73 5.87
N LYS A 62 11.62 -3.14 6.84
CA LYS A 62 11.04 -2.11 7.73
C LYS A 62 10.46 -0.93 6.94
N ARG A 63 11.09 -0.56 5.82
CA ARG A 63 10.64 0.56 4.97
C ARG A 63 9.32 0.21 4.28
N ALA A 64 9.18 -1.01 3.73
CA ALA A 64 7.93 -1.47 3.15
C ALA A 64 6.80 -1.52 4.19
N ALA A 65 7.07 -2.05 5.39
CA ALA A 65 6.10 -2.07 6.48
C ALA A 65 5.66 -0.66 6.89
N GLN A 66 6.59 0.30 6.99
CA GLN A 66 6.25 1.69 7.33
C GLN A 66 5.35 2.34 6.28
N ILE A 67 5.62 2.10 4.99
CA ILE A 67 4.77 2.60 3.90
C ILE A 67 3.36 2.00 3.98
N ALA A 68 3.26 0.69 4.22
CA ALA A 68 1.97 0.04 4.39
C ALA A 68 1.20 0.58 5.60
N VAL A 69 1.87 0.88 6.72
CA VAL A 69 1.25 1.54 7.87
C VAL A 69 0.72 2.93 7.51
N ASN A 70 1.51 3.78 6.86
CA ASN A 70 1.07 5.11 6.43
C ASN A 70 -0.15 5.02 5.50
N GLN A 71 -0.18 4.03 4.60
CA GLN A 71 -1.30 3.81 3.71
C GLN A 71 -2.54 3.31 4.49
N LEU A 72 -2.36 2.44 5.48
CA LEU A 72 -3.42 1.98 6.39
C LEU A 72 -4.00 3.13 7.23
N GLU A 73 -3.18 4.10 7.61
CA GLU A 73 -3.60 5.34 8.28
C GLU A 73 -4.36 6.30 7.35
N GLY A 74 -4.50 5.95 6.07
CA GLY A 74 -5.34 6.67 5.10
C GLY A 74 -4.61 7.79 4.35
N PHE A 75 -3.29 7.80 4.32
CA PHE A 75 -2.53 8.86 3.63
C PHE A 75 -2.98 9.01 2.15
N LEU A 76 -3.01 7.91 1.39
CA LEU A 76 -3.42 7.94 -0.02
C LEU A 76 -4.89 8.32 -0.18
N SER A 77 -5.76 7.79 0.67
CA SER A 77 -7.20 8.08 0.66
C SER A 77 -7.48 9.57 0.89
N ASN A 78 -6.75 10.18 1.81
CA ASN A 78 -6.89 11.61 2.11
C ASN A 78 -6.46 12.48 0.90
N GLU A 79 -5.36 12.13 0.23
CA GLU A 79 -4.92 12.85 -0.98
C GLU A 79 -5.93 12.70 -2.13
N ILE A 80 -6.45 11.50 -2.37
CA ILE A 80 -7.48 11.25 -3.39
C ILE A 80 -8.77 12.00 -3.05
N ASN A 81 -9.23 11.96 -1.81
CA ASN A 81 -10.42 12.68 -1.37
C ASN A 81 -10.26 14.20 -1.52
N HIS A 82 -9.06 14.72 -1.26
CA HIS A 82 -8.80 16.14 -1.48
C HIS A 82 -8.94 16.53 -2.96
N ILE A 83 -8.33 15.73 -3.87
CA ILE A 83 -8.47 15.95 -5.32
C ILE A 83 -9.94 15.81 -5.76
N TYR A 84 -10.64 14.82 -5.25
CA TYR A 84 -12.07 14.61 -5.52
C TYR A 84 -12.91 15.83 -5.11
N ASN A 85 -12.68 16.39 -3.95
CA ASN A 85 -13.38 17.60 -3.48
C ASN A 85 -13.08 18.81 -4.34
N LEU A 86 -11.82 18.99 -4.80
CA LEU A 86 -11.49 20.04 -5.76
C LEU A 86 -12.27 19.89 -7.08
N PHE A 87 -12.40 18.66 -7.60
CA PHE A 87 -13.20 18.40 -8.79
C PHE A 87 -14.68 18.66 -8.56
N LEU A 88 -15.23 18.32 -7.40
CA LEU A 88 -16.63 18.66 -7.05
C LEU A 88 -16.85 20.17 -7.05
N GLU A 89 -15.93 20.94 -6.47
CA GLU A 89 -16.01 22.40 -6.48
C GLU A 89 -15.90 22.98 -7.89
N ILE A 90 -15.00 22.44 -8.74
CA ILE A 90 -14.89 22.83 -10.15
C ILE A 90 -16.22 22.57 -10.87
N THR A 91 -16.78 21.36 -10.70
CA THR A 91 -18.05 20.95 -11.34
C THR A 91 -19.20 21.85 -10.91
N ALA A 92 -19.35 22.10 -9.60
CA ALA A 92 -20.40 22.99 -9.08
C ALA A 92 -20.28 24.42 -9.64
N ASN A 93 -19.07 24.97 -9.72
CA ASN A 93 -18.85 26.28 -10.30
C ASN A 93 -19.16 26.31 -11.79
N LEU A 94 -18.81 25.27 -12.55
CA LEU A 94 -19.15 25.15 -13.98
C LEU A 94 -20.66 25.04 -14.19
N GLU A 95 -21.37 24.23 -13.41
CA GLU A 95 -22.83 24.13 -13.47
C GLU A 95 -23.47 25.48 -13.20
N THR A 96 -22.99 26.21 -12.18
CA THR A 96 -23.46 27.56 -11.88
C THR A 96 -23.24 28.50 -13.07
N THR A 97 -22.10 28.43 -13.77
CA THR A 97 -21.83 29.29 -14.94
C THR A 97 -22.71 28.97 -16.16
N ILE A 98 -23.23 27.73 -16.25
CA ILE A 98 -24.14 27.33 -17.34
C ILE A 98 -25.58 27.84 -17.04
N ASP A 99 -25.99 27.83 -15.77
CA ASP A 99 -27.35 28.18 -15.36
C ASP A 99 -27.60 29.70 -15.29
N PHE A 100 -26.55 30.48 -15.09
CA PHE A 100 -26.65 31.93 -15.02
C PHE A 100 -26.28 32.63 -16.35
N VAL A 101 -26.96 33.72 -16.68
CA VAL A 101 -26.67 34.51 -17.89
C VAL A 101 -25.30 35.20 -17.72
N GLU A 102 -24.52 35.26 -18.81
CA GLU A 102 -23.13 35.77 -18.82
C GLU A 102 -22.93 37.14 -18.11
N ASP A 103 -23.95 38.00 -18.13
CA ASP A 103 -23.90 39.34 -17.51
C ASP A 103 -24.03 39.34 -15.97
N GLU A 104 -24.34 38.19 -15.33
CA GLU A 104 -24.57 38.10 -13.89
C GLU A 104 -23.40 37.40 -13.15
N LEU A 105 -22.41 36.89 -13.89
CA LEU A 105 -21.28 36.18 -13.30
C LEU A 105 -20.12 37.14 -12.96
N PRO A 106 -19.49 37.00 -11.79
CA PRO A 106 -18.26 37.72 -11.47
C PRO A 106 -17.11 37.36 -12.45
N ASP A 107 -16.33 38.38 -12.85
CA ASP A 107 -15.21 38.22 -13.82
C ASP A 107 -14.14 37.23 -13.36
N ASP A 108 -14.05 36.90 -12.07
CA ASP A 108 -13.05 36.05 -11.47
C ASP A 108 -13.43 34.54 -11.38
N VAL A 109 -14.68 34.18 -11.71
CA VAL A 109 -15.17 32.79 -11.60
C VAL A 109 -14.34 31.84 -12.47
N PHE A 110 -14.14 32.20 -13.74
CA PHE A 110 -13.35 31.36 -14.66
C PHE A 110 -11.88 31.25 -14.23
N THR A 111 -11.32 32.35 -13.72
CA THR A 111 -9.95 32.34 -13.18
C THR A 111 -9.83 31.43 -11.95
N GLY A 112 -10.86 31.46 -11.09
CA GLY A 112 -10.94 30.56 -9.92
C GLY A 112 -11.02 29.09 -10.30
N ILE A 113 -11.86 28.75 -11.29
CA ILE A 113 -11.98 27.38 -11.83
C ILE A 113 -10.65 26.92 -12.41
N GLN A 114 -10.01 27.74 -13.24
CA GLN A 114 -8.74 27.42 -13.87
C GLN A 114 -7.64 27.17 -12.84
N LYS A 115 -7.56 28.00 -11.80
CA LYS A 115 -6.59 27.83 -10.70
C LYS A 115 -6.77 26.48 -9.98
N LYS A 116 -8.02 26.12 -9.65
CA LYS A 116 -8.33 24.82 -9.01
C LYS A 116 -7.98 23.63 -9.91
N PHE A 117 -8.21 23.78 -11.22
CA PHE A 117 -7.87 22.75 -12.18
C PHE A 117 -6.35 22.48 -12.23
N PHE A 118 -5.55 23.54 -12.27
CA PHE A 118 -4.08 23.39 -12.20
C PHE A 118 -3.61 22.82 -10.86
N GLU A 119 -4.27 23.16 -9.76
CA GLU A 119 -3.97 22.54 -8.46
C GLU A 119 -4.23 21.03 -8.47
N CYS A 120 -5.34 20.59 -9.08
CA CYS A 120 -5.62 19.16 -9.25
C CYS A 120 -4.56 18.47 -10.11
N GLU A 121 -4.18 19.09 -11.25
CA GLU A 121 -3.16 18.58 -12.14
C GLU A 121 -1.82 18.39 -11.41
N ASP A 122 -1.35 19.40 -10.72
CA ASP A 122 -0.10 19.34 -9.94
C ASP A 122 -0.11 18.24 -8.89
N LYS A 123 -1.22 18.09 -8.16
CA LYS A 123 -1.38 17.01 -7.16
C LYS A 123 -1.34 15.63 -7.80
N LEU A 124 -2.05 15.43 -8.91
CA LEU A 124 -2.04 14.18 -9.66
C LEU A 124 -0.65 13.84 -10.19
N ILE A 125 0.05 14.82 -10.78
CA ILE A 125 1.42 14.64 -11.28
C ILE A 125 2.36 14.24 -10.12
N ASN A 126 2.22 14.86 -8.97
CA ASN A 126 3.04 14.53 -7.81
C ASN A 126 2.77 13.11 -7.29
N LEU A 127 1.51 12.68 -7.24
CA LEU A 127 1.17 11.29 -6.89
C LEU A 127 1.75 10.30 -7.90
N ILE A 128 1.66 10.58 -9.19
CA ILE A 128 2.23 9.73 -10.24
C ILE A 128 3.75 9.58 -10.10
N LYS A 129 4.47 10.67 -9.80
CA LYS A 129 5.93 10.64 -9.61
C LYS A 129 6.37 9.72 -8.47
N THR A 130 5.54 9.54 -7.45
CA THR A 130 5.87 8.64 -6.31
C THR A 130 5.66 7.16 -6.64
N TRP A 131 5.02 6.82 -7.78
CA TRP A 131 4.65 5.46 -8.15
C TRP A 131 5.86 4.52 -8.28
N ASP A 132 6.88 4.94 -9.03
CA ASP A 132 8.05 4.09 -9.30
C ASP A 132 8.85 3.81 -8.03
N GLU A 133 9.02 4.83 -7.17
CA GLU A 133 9.69 4.67 -5.89
C GLU A 133 8.88 3.76 -4.96
N GLY A 134 7.57 3.95 -4.89
CA GLY A 134 6.65 3.14 -4.10
C GLY A 134 6.66 1.68 -4.54
N LYS A 135 6.66 1.41 -5.85
CA LYS A 135 6.73 0.06 -6.42
C LYS A 135 8.03 -0.66 -6.03
N ILE A 136 9.17 0.00 -6.15
CA ILE A 136 10.47 -0.57 -5.74
C ILE A 136 10.49 -0.88 -4.25
N LEU A 137 9.93 -0.01 -3.42
CA LEU A 137 9.90 -0.20 -1.97
C LEU A 137 8.95 -1.33 -1.54
N ARG A 138 7.88 -1.55 -2.27
CA ARG A 138 6.87 -2.59 -2.03
C ARG A 138 7.32 -3.96 -2.54
N GLU A 139 7.72 -4.05 -3.81
CA GLU A 139 8.05 -5.30 -4.50
C GLU A 139 9.51 -5.70 -4.32
N GLY A 140 10.37 -4.75 -4.00
CA GLY A 140 11.82 -4.91 -4.02
C GLY A 140 12.39 -4.78 -5.42
N LEU A 141 13.71 -4.87 -5.50
CA LEU A 141 14.46 -4.81 -6.75
C LEU A 141 15.25 -6.11 -6.93
N THR A 142 15.05 -6.78 -8.05
CA THR A 142 15.87 -7.93 -8.41
C THR A 142 17.15 -7.44 -9.09
N ILE A 143 18.31 -7.66 -8.45
CA ILE A 143 19.61 -7.26 -8.97
C ILE A 143 20.40 -8.50 -9.33
N SER A 144 20.90 -8.58 -10.58
CA SER A 144 21.79 -9.64 -11.03
C SER A 144 23.24 -9.14 -11.07
N ILE A 145 24.14 -9.84 -10.38
CA ILE A 145 25.58 -9.54 -10.40
C ILE A 145 26.25 -10.43 -11.43
N ILE A 146 26.67 -9.84 -12.54
CA ILE A 146 27.26 -10.55 -13.69
C ILE A 146 28.73 -10.17 -13.82
N GLY A 147 29.59 -11.12 -14.20
CA GLY A 147 31.01 -10.87 -14.45
C GLY A 147 31.82 -12.17 -14.62
N LYS A 148 33.07 -12.04 -15.03
CA LYS A 148 34.00 -13.18 -15.23
C LYS A 148 34.17 -13.99 -13.93
N PRO A 149 34.55 -15.28 -14.01
CA PRO A 149 34.99 -16.04 -12.84
C PRO A 149 36.04 -15.27 -12.04
N ASN A 150 36.00 -15.37 -10.71
CA ASN A 150 36.95 -14.69 -9.80
C ASN A 150 36.94 -13.15 -9.81
N ALA A 151 35.95 -12.50 -10.41
CA ALA A 151 35.79 -11.06 -10.42
C ALA A 151 35.26 -10.45 -9.10
N GLY A 152 35.14 -11.24 -8.03
CA GLY A 152 34.68 -10.77 -6.72
C GLY A 152 33.15 -10.68 -6.56
N LYS A 153 32.34 -11.32 -7.43
CA LYS A 153 30.88 -11.31 -7.36
C LYS A 153 30.35 -11.78 -6.02
N SER A 154 30.82 -12.91 -5.52
CA SER A 154 30.37 -13.49 -4.23
C SER A 154 30.81 -12.63 -3.05
N THR A 155 31.97 -12.00 -3.13
CA THR A 155 32.43 -11.06 -2.09
C THR A 155 31.55 -9.80 -2.04
N LEU A 156 31.20 -9.26 -3.22
CA LEU A 156 30.28 -8.11 -3.31
C LEU A 156 28.89 -8.50 -2.80
N PHE A 157 28.38 -9.65 -3.20
CA PHE A 157 27.09 -10.16 -2.75
C PHE A 157 27.03 -10.31 -1.21
N ASN A 158 28.05 -10.94 -0.61
CA ASN A 158 28.14 -11.08 0.84
C ASN A 158 28.22 -9.72 1.57
N LYS A 159 28.96 -8.77 1.00
CA LYS A 159 29.03 -7.41 1.56
C LYS A 159 27.68 -6.68 1.51
N LEU A 160 26.92 -6.84 0.44
CA LEU A 160 25.58 -6.24 0.31
C LEU A 160 24.58 -6.87 1.29
N LEU A 161 24.68 -8.17 1.55
CA LEU A 161 23.82 -8.87 2.51
C LEU A 161 24.21 -8.60 3.98
N GLY A 162 25.42 -8.15 4.25
CA GLY A 162 25.94 -7.97 5.61
C GLY A 162 26.34 -9.26 6.34
N PHE A 163 26.29 -10.43 5.66
CA PHE A 163 26.71 -11.73 6.19
C PHE A 163 27.15 -12.68 5.08
N ASP A 164 27.95 -13.70 5.42
CA ASP A 164 28.48 -14.66 4.46
C ASP A 164 27.44 -15.72 4.09
N ARG A 165 26.76 -15.52 2.96
CA ARG A 165 25.78 -16.46 2.37
C ARG A 165 26.32 -17.17 1.13
N ALA A 166 27.12 -16.49 0.31
CA ALA A 166 27.72 -17.06 -0.88
C ALA A 166 29.10 -17.64 -0.55
N ILE A 167 29.36 -18.88 -1.03
CA ILE A 167 30.67 -19.51 -0.89
C ILE A 167 31.65 -18.82 -1.85
N VAL A 168 32.67 -18.22 -1.30
CA VAL A 168 33.76 -17.63 -2.07
C VAL A 168 34.76 -18.76 -2.37
N SER A 169 34.64 -19.39 -3.54
CA SER A 169 35.60 -20.43 -4.01
C SER A 169 36.26 -19.98 -5.30
N PRO A 170 37.58 -20.15 -5.43
CA PRO A 170 38.27 -19.97 -6.69
C PRO A 170 37.87 -21.09 -7.66
N GLY A 171 36.95 -20.85 -8.58
CA GLY A 171 36.72 -21.72 -9.74
C GLY A 171 35.33 -22.33 -9.94
N VAL A 172 34.29 -22.01 -9.15
CA VAL A 172 32.93 -22.55 -9.36
C VAL A 172 31.90 -21.45 -9.43
N ASP A 173 31.17 -21.38 -10.56
CA ASP A 173 29.95 -20.58 -10.68
C ASP A 173 28.79 -21.28 -9.95
N LEU A 174 28.53 -20.88 -8.73
CA LEU A 174 27.35 -21.33 -8.01
C LEU A 174 26.18 -20.38 -8.35
N ARG A 175 25.18 -20.90 -9.05
CA ARG A 175 23.89 -20.26 -9.18
C ARG A 175 23.11 -20.49 -7.89
N PHE A 176 22.76 -19.43 -7.18
CA PHE A 176 21.76 -19.49 -6.12
C PHE A 176 20.49 -18.84 -6.65
N ASP A 177 19.49 -19.66 -6.96
CA ASP A 177 18.12 -19.18 -7.10
C ASP A 177 17.62 -18.86 -5.70
N SER A 178 17.28 -17.60 -5.46
CA SER A 178 16.61 -17.19 -4.23
C SER A 178 15.14 -17.60 -4.33
N MET A 179 14.73 -18.54 -3.52
CA MET A 179 13.32 -18.71 -3.15
C MET A 179 12.93 -17.66 -2.11
#